data_e57c58b5f8ca00328c5917a3ae08dd9a
#
_entry.id   e57c58b5f8ca00328c5917a3ae08dd9a
#
_cell.length_a   1.000
_cell.length_b   1.000
_cell.length_c   1.000
_cell.angle_alpha   90.00
_cell.angle_beta   90.00
_cell.angle_gamma   90.00
#
_symmetry.space_group_name_H-M   'P 1'
#
loop_
_entity.id
_entity.type
_entity.pdbx_description
1 polymer ?
#
loop_
_entity_poly.entity_id
_entity_poly.type
_entity_poly.pdbx_seq_one_letter_code
_entity_poly.pdbx_strand_id
1 'polypeptide(L)'
;MNSLFNLTRATLLCAYLSTTASTLWSCQHGQKDQSMEADSATAHTDTTALLVMQVKDCARLYTTEFVVRKIVTFTDNPTMKGKFLGFDVDMPTRLGDRKIAIPIDVTLKAYIDFAEFGPQNVERTDSSITITLPDPHVVSTASKVDNGGTRQYIDGLRSRFTDSEVTALAHQGADSIWAHASRLGIEEQAMRSAATQLLPLLHRMGYKEKNV
;
A
#
# COMPACT_ATOMS: atom_id res chain seq x y z
N MET A 1 46.25 12.67 -15.11
CA MET A 1 47.35 11.99 -14.44
C MET A 1 46.80 10.70 -13.85
N ASN A 2 47.09 9.62 -14.56
CA ASN A 2 47.23 8.22 -14.14
C ASN A 2 45.99 7.50 -13.63
N SER A 3 45.52 6.41 -14.16
CA SER A 3 46.09 5.33 -14.95
C SER A 3 45.12 4.16 -14.75
N LEU A 4 44.40 3.66 -15.74
CA LEU A 4 44.74 2.45 -16.47
C LEU A 4 45.47 1.38 -15.62
N PHE A 5 44.85 0.26 -15.38
CA PHE A 5 45.41 -1.09 -15.13
C PHE A 5 44.27 -1.93 -14.53
N ASN A 6 43.86 -3.05 -14.99
CA ASN A 6 44.45 -4.05 -15.87
C ASN A 6 43.37 -4.99 -16.36
N LEU A 7 43.32 -5.10 -17.65
CA LEU A 7 42.86 -6.27 -18.39
C LEU A 7 43.96 -7.32 -18.28
N THR A 8 43.65 -8.57 -18.13
CA THR A 8 44.27 -9.78 -18.62
C THR A 8 44.30 -10.92 -17.62
N ARG A 9 44.04 -12.05 -18.21
CA ARG A 9 44.44 -13.45 -17.88
C ARG A 9 43.31 -14.29 -17.30
N ALA A 10 42.98 -15.43 -17.80
CA ALA A 10 43.64 -16.23 -18.83
C ALA A 10 42.72 -17.35 -19.25
N THR A 11 42.67 -17.59 -20.51
CA THR A 11 42.30 -18.84 -21.15
C THR A 11 43.27 -19.96 -20.75
N LEU A 12 42.78 -21.16 -20.41
CA LEU A 12 43.46 -22.47 -20.54
C LEU A 12 42.37 -23.51 -20.27
N LEU A 13 41.81 -24.12 -21.32
CA LEU A 13 42.27 -25.35 -21.94
C LEU A 13 42.53 -26.49 -20.95
N CYS A 14 41.62 -27.46 -20.93
CA CYS A 14 42.04 -28.85 -20.99
C CYS A 14 40.88 -29.73 -21.48
N ALA A 15 41.00 -30.13 -22.72
CA ALA A 15 40.36 -31.29 -23.29
C ALA A 15 40.95 -32.55 -22.67
N TYR A 16 40.11 -33.44 -22.20
CA TYR A 16 40.51 -34.85 -22.07
C TYR A 16 39.41 -35.72 -22.65
N LEU A 17 39.70 -36.19 -23.85
CA LEU A 17 39.14 -37.41 -24.40
C LEU A 17 39.67 -38.60 -23.58
N SER A 18 38.83 -39.48 -23.15
CA SER A 18 39.21 -40.92 -23.16
C SER A 18 37.95 -41.77 -23.17
N THR A 19 37.78 -42.36 -24.30
CA THR A 19 37.01 -43.55 -24.64
C THR A 19 37.23 -44.71 -23.68
N THR A 20 36.20 -45.35 -23.20
CA THR A 20 36.19 -46.81 -23.04
C THR A 20 34.79 -47.36 -23.30
N ALA A 21 34.82 -48.25 -24.26
CA ALA A 21 33.70 -49.05 -24.75
C ALA A 21 33.38 -50.23 -23.82
N SER A 22 32.18 -50.75 -24.04
CA SER A 22 31.74 -52.13 -23.83
C SER A 22 31.45 -52.63 -22.41
N THR A 23 30.16 -52.89 -22.16
CA THR A 23 29.70 -54.31 -22.16
C THR A 23 28.16 -54.35 -22.18
N LEU A 24 27.71 -54.96 -23.23
CA LEU A 24 26.34 -55.50 -23.36
C LEU A 24 26.22 -56.66 -22.36
N TRP A 25 25.25 -56.58 -21.48
CA TRP A 25 24.70 -57.78 -20.88
C TRP A 25 23.17 -57.75 -20.97
N SER A 26 22.70 -58.44 -21.98
CA SER A 26 21.36 -58.87 -22.16
C SER A 26 21.02 -59.87 -21.05
N CYS A 27 20.02 -59.60 -20.26
CA CYS A 27 19.26 -60.63 -19.56
C CYS A 27 17.80 -60.45 -19.90
N GLN A 28 17.37 -61.26 -20.83
CA GLN A 28 16.00 -61.49 -21.19
C GLN A 28 15.44 -62.50 -20.16
N HIS A 29 14.48 -62.11 -19.38
CA HIS A 29 13.63 -63.09 -18.66
C HIS A 29 12.27 -62.52 -18.35
N GLY A 30 11.22 -63.16 -18.86
CA GLY A 30 9.91 -63.29 -18.26
C GLY A 30 8.91 -62.21 -18.53
N GLN A 31 8.27 -62.33 -19.62
CA GLN A 31 6.95 -61.78 -19.93
C GLN A 31 5.96 -62.24 -18.84
N LYS A 32 5.40 -61.26 -18.09
CA LYS A 32 4.10 -61.37 -17.49
C LYS A 32 3.38 -60.08 -17.76
N ASP A 33 2.44 -60.16 -18.69
CA ASP A 33 1.41 -59.15 -18.90
C ASP A 33 0.67 -58.94 -17.58
N GLN A 34 1.01 -57.81 -16.92
CA GLN A 34 0.12 -57.14 -16.03
C GLN A 34 -0.18 -55.80 -16.67
N SER A 35 -1.35 -55.73 -17.28
CA SER A 35 -2.02 -54.50 -17.58
C SER A 35 -2.11 -53.67 -16.28
N MET A 36 -1.09 -52.87 -16.02
CA MET A 36 -1.25 -51.73 -15.15
C MET A 36 -2.11 -50.74 -15.91
N GLU A 37 -3.40 -50.75 -15.63
CA GLU A 37 -4.23 -49.58 -15.76
C GLU A 37 -3.47 -48.46 -15.08
N ALA A 38 -2.90 -47.58 -15.89
CA ALA A 38 -2.45 -46.28 -15.45
C ALA A 38 -3.73 -45.57 -14.97
N ASP A 39 -4.01 -45.73 -13.69
CA ASP A 39 -4.91 -44.91 -12.95
C ASP A 39 -4.32 -43.48 -13.09
N SER A 40 -4.78 -42.78 -14.11
CA SER A 40 -4.61 -41.34 -14.24
C SER A 40 -5.40 -40.71 -13.09
N ALA A 41 -4.89 -40.89 -11.87
CA ALA A 41 -5.20 -40.00 -10.80
C ALA A 41 -4.70 -38.62 -11.29
N THR A 42 -5.55 -37.93 -12.02
CA THR A 42 -5.46 -36.48 -12.15
C THR A 42 -5.39 -35.99 -10.70
N ALA A 43 -4.17 -35.71 -10.25
CA ALA A 43 -3.94 -35.01 -9.02
C ALA A 43 -4.73 -33.72 -9.15
N HIS A 44 -5.93 -33.69 -8.59
CA HIS A 44 -6.73 -32.50 -8.44
C HIS A 44 -5.90 -31.61 -7.50
N THR A 45 -4.95 -30.87 -8.10
CA THR A 45 -4.22 -29.84 -7.37
C THR A 45 -5.29 -28.93 -6.81
N ASP A 46 -5.38 -28.86 -5.48
CA ASP A 46 -6.36 -28.00 -4.81
C ASP A 46 -6.02 -26.54 -5.14
N THR A 47 -6.61 -26.09 -6.24
CA THR A 47 -6.40 -24.75 -6.80
C THR A 47 -6.77 -23.68 -5.76
N THR A 48 -7.68 -23.98 -4.84
CA THR A 48 -8.08 -23.07 -3.76
C THR A 48 -6.96 -22.90 -2.75
N ALA A 49 -6.31 -23.98 -2.33
CA ALA A 49 -5.17 -23.92 -1.41
C ALA A 49 -4.01 -23.15 -2.02
N LEU A 50 -3.73 -23.36 -3.31
CA LEU A 50 -2.69 -22.62 -4.05
C LEU A 50 -3.02 -21.13 -4.11
N LEU A 51 -4.27 -20.76 -4.42
CA LEU A 51 -4.71 -19.37 -4.45
C LEU A 51 -4.54 -18.70 -3.09
N VAL A 52 -5.02 -19.33 -2.03
CA VAL A 52 -4.91 -18.81 -0.67
C VAL A 52 -3.43 -18.58 -0.30
N MET A 53 -2.56 -19.54 -0.63
CA MET A 53 -1.13 -19.41 -0.38
C MET A 53 -0.53 -18.22 -1.14
N GLN A 54 -0.80 -18.08 -2.44
CA GLN A 54 -0.28 -16.99 -3.27
C GLN A 54 -0.79 -15.62 -2.83
N VAL A 55 -2.04 -15.51 -2.40
CA VAL A 55 -2.59 -14.25 -1.87
C VAL A 55 -1.99 -13.91 -0.52
N LYS A 56 -1.81 -14.89 0.37
CA LYS A 56 -1.14 -14.69 1.67
C LYS A 56 0.30 -14.24 1.54
N ASP A 57 1.03 -14.73 0.55
CA ASP A 57 2.42 -14.34 0.30
C ASP A 57 2.56 -12.84 -0.02
N CYS A 58 1.48 -12.20 -0.48
CA CYS A 58 1.46 -10.75 -0.67
C CYS A 58 1.45 -9.96 0.64
N ALA A 59 1.14 -10.58 1.78
CA ALA A 59 1.00 -10.00 3.11
C ALA A 59 0.12 -8.73 3.14
N ARG A 60 0.54 -7.66 2.49
CA ARG A 60 -0.21 -6.40 2.34
C ARG A 60 -0.19 -5.94 0.90
N LEU A 61 -1.37 -5.71 0.34
CA LEU A 61 -1.53 -5.17 -1.01
C LEU A 61 -1.84 -3.67 -0.92
N TYR A 62 -0.85 -2.83 -1.23
CA TYR A 62 -1.07 -1.39 -1.37
C TYR A 62 -1.76 -1.12 -2.70
N THR A 63 -2.95 -0.58 -2.64
CA THR A 63 -3.85 -0.50 -3.78
C THR A 63 -4.03 0.91 -4.32
N THR A 64 -4.02 1.90 -3.44
CA THR A 64 -4.38 3.28 -3.78
C THR A 64 -3.61 4.29 -2.93
N GLU A 65 -3.24 5.41 -3.55
CA GLU A 65 -2.62 6.56 -2.91
C GLU A 65 -3.39 7.83 -3.26
N PHE A 66 -3.73 8.61 -2.25
CA PHE A 66 -4.37 9.92 -2.38
C PHE A 66 -3.47 11.00 -1.80
N VAL A 67 -3.27 12.07 -2.55
CA VAL A 67 -2.65 13.29 -2.03
C VAL A 67 -3.75 14.34 -1.86
N VAL A 68 -4.03 14.69 -0.63
CA VAL A 68 -5.07 15.66 -0.28
C VAL A 68 -4.41 16.99 0.08
N ARG A 69 -4.69 18.03 -0.71
CA ARG A 69 -4.27 19.39 -0.41
C ARG A 69 -5.38 20.12 0.35
N LYS A 70 -5.03 20.72 1.48
CA LYS A 70 -5.93 21.55 2.28
C LYS A 70 -5.24 22.84 2.68
N ILE A 71 -5.99 23.93 2.67
CA ILE A 71 -5.54 25.22 3.23
C ILE A 71 -6.14 25.30 4.64
N VAL A 72 -5.27 25.26 5.64
CA VAL A 72 -5.64 25.48 7.04
C VAL A 72 -5.65 26.99 7.28
N THR A 73 -6.77 27.55 7.67
CA THR A 73 -6.91 28.95 8.01
C THR A 73 -7.17 29.07 9.51
N PHE A 74 -6.48 30.00 10.14
CA PHE A 74 -6.67 30.31 11.55
C PHE A 74 -6.71 31.82 11.76
N THR A 75 -7.61 32.27 12.63
CA THR A 75 -7.74 33.66 13.04
C THR A 75 -7.62 33.74 14.56
N ASP A 76 -6.70 34.53 15.01
CA ASP A 76 -6.46 34.77 16.44
C ASP A 76 -6.88 36.21 16.77
N ASN A 77 -8.01 36.28 17.47
CA ASN A 77 -8.60 37.54 17.95
C ASN A 77 -8.48 37.53 19.49
N PRO A 78 -7.54 38.26 20.06
CA PRO A 78 -7.38 38.29 21.50
C PRO A 78 -8.58 38.98 22.15
N THR A 79 -9.19 38.30 23.12
CA THR A 79 -10.23 38.85 23.97
C THR A 79 -9.73 38.98 25.40
N MET A 80 -10.05 40.08 26.06
CA MET A 80 -9.76 40.24 27.46
C MET A 80 -10.98 39.75 28.25
N LYS A 81 -10.78 38.66 29.01
CA LYS A 81 -11.80 38.12 29.93
C LYS A 81 -11.66 38.84 31.28
N GLY A 82 -12.72 39.48 31.69
CA GLY A 82 -12.77 40.15 32.99
C GLY A 82 -14.11 40.00 33.67
N LYS A 83 -14.15 40.14 34.98
CA LYS A 83 -15.41 40.24 35.74
C LYS A 83 -15.70 41.72 36.02
N PHE A 84 -16.82 42.19 35.51
CA PHE A 84 -17.33 43.52 35.83
C PHE A 84 -18.67 43.40 36.54
N LEU A 85 -18.76 43.91 37.77
CA LEU A 85 -19.97 43.85 38.61
C LEU A 85 -20.54 42.43 38.79
N GLY A 86 -19.64 41.40 38.85
CA GLY A 86 -20.07 40.00 39.00
C GLY A 86 -20.45 39.27 37.72
N PHE A 87 -20.46 39.93 36.58
CA PHE A 87 -20.72 39.37 35.24
C PHE A 87 -19.39 39.11 34.53
N ASP A 88 -19.28 37.95 33.88
CA ASP A 88 -18.14 37.65 33.00
C ASP A 88 -18.31 38.47 31.71
N VAL A 89 -17.32 39.33 31.41
CA VAL A 89 -17.32 40.18 30.25
C VAL A 89 -16.14 39.85 29.38
N ASP A 90 -16.43 39.45 28.11
CA ASP A 90 -15.43 39.25 27.06
C ASP A 90 -15.36 40.51 26.19
N MET A 91 -14.28 41.30 26.33
CA MET A 91 -14.07 42.47 25.52
C MET A 91 -12.98 42.21 24.45
N PRO A 92 -13.22 42.53 23.18
CA PRO A 92 -12.18 42.45 22.18
C PRO A 92 -11.08 43.45 22.52
N THR A 93 -9.84 42.98 22.49
CA THR A 93 -8.69 43.88 22.73
C THR A 93 -8.37 44.64 21.47
N ARG A 94 -7.94 45.91 21.58
CA ARG A 94 -7.48 46.72 20.44
C ARG A 94 -6.05 46.37 19.96
N LEU A 95 -5.55 45.18 20.31
CA LEU A 95 -4.20 44.73 19.95
C LEU A 95 -4.09 44.34 18.46
N GLY A 96 -5.22 44.24 17.76
CA GLY A 96 -5.28 43.79 16.36
C GLY A 96 -5.42 42.29 16.21
N ASP A 97 -5.77 41.85 15.04
CA ASP A 97 -5.97 40.46 14.67
C ASP A 97 -4.74 39.89 13.98
N ARG A 98 -4.49 38.63 14.11
CA ARG A 98 -3.59 37.91 13.24
C ARG A 98 -4.26 36.72 12.59
N LYS A 99 -4.00 36.55 11.29
CA LYS A 99 -4.57 35.49 10.48
C LYS A 99 -3.46 34.76 9.76
N ILE A 100 -3.64 33.47 9.57
CA ILE A 100 -2.71 32.64 8.83
C ILE A 100 -3.48 31.69 7.93
N ALA A 101 -2.92 31.46 6.74
CA ALA A 101 -3.34 30.43 5.81
C ALA A 101 -2.13 29.54 5.49
N ILE A 102 -2.24 28.26 5.79
CA ILE A 102 -1.17 27.27 5.68
C ILE A 102 -1.63 26.18 4.71
N PRO A 103 -1.09 26.13 3.49
CA PRO A 103 -1.34 24.98 2.60
C PRO A 103 -0.58 23.75 3.11
N ILE A 104 -1.28 22.63 3.23
CA ILE A 104 -0.71 21.33 3.60
C ILE A 104 -1.10 20.27 2.58
N ASP A 105 -0.17 19.36 2.30
CA ASP A 105 -0.39 18.17 1.51
C ASP A 105 -0.28 16.95 2.44
N VAL A 106 -1.31 16.12 2.47
CA VAL A 106 -1.34 14.88 3.23
C VAL A 106 -1.47 13.71 2.27
N THR A 107 -0.55 12.77 2.36
CA THR A 107 -0.57 11.54 1.57
C THR A 107 -1.22 10.43 2.39
N LEU A 108 -2.33 9.90 1.87
CA LEU A 108 -3.04 8.75 2.41
C LEU A 108 -2.80 7.56 1.50
N LYS A 109 -2.47 6.40 2.08
CA LYS A 109 -2.36 5.13 1.36
C LYS A 109 -3.36 4.15 1.91
N ALA A 110 -4.00 3.41 0.99
CA ALA A 110 -4.85 2.31 1.37
C ALA A 110 -4.20 0.98 0.99
N TYR A 111 -4.35 -0.02 1.84
CA TYR A 111 -3.89 -1.38 1.62
C TYR A 111 -4.90 -2.38 2.17
N ILE A 112 -4.87 -3.60 1.61
CA ILE A 112 -5.60 -4.75 2.14
C ILE A 112 -4.59 -5.64 2.83
N ASP A 113 -4.89 -6.05 4.07
CA ASP A 113 -4.08 -6.97 4.84
C ASP A 113 -4.60 -8.40 4.63
N PHE A 114 -3.73 -9.28 4.13
CA PHE A 114 -4.06 -10.67 3.87
C PHE A 114 -3.60 -11.61 4.98
N ALA A 115 -3.20 -11.11 6.15
CA ALA A 115 -2.74 -11.95 7.24
C ALA A 115 -3.78 -13.00 7.65
N GLU A 116 -5.06 -12.59 7.69
CA GLU A 116 -6.18 -13.47 8.05
C GLU A 116 -6.93 -14.06 6.84
N PHE A 117 -6.46 -13.78 5.61
CA PHE A 117 -7.06 -14.35 4.41
C PHE A 117 -6.91 -15.87 4.43
N GLY A 118 -7.99 -16.59 4.13
CA GLY A 118 -7.99 -18.04 4.21
C GLY A 118 -9.03 -18.70 3.31
N PRO A 119 -9.19 -20.01 3.38
CA PRO A 119 -10.17 -20.75 2.59
C PRO A 119 -11.61 -20.24 2.75
N GLN A 120 -11.93 -19.66 3.91
CA GLN A 120 -13.24 -19.08 4.20
C GLN A 120 -13.56 -17.83 3.33
N ASN A 121 -12.54 -17.22 2.77
CA ASN A 121 -12.67 -16.05 1.88
C ASN A 121 -12.82 -16.46 0.41
N VAL A 122 -12.80 -17.75 0.10
CA VAL A 122 -12.83 -18.27 -1.26
C VAL A 122 -13.96 -19.28 -1.40
N GLU A 123 -15.00 -18.92 -2.11
CA GLU A 123 -16.08 -19.81 -2.46
C GLU A 123 -15.91 -20.29 -3.90
N ARG A 124 -15.88 -21.61 -4.07
CA ARG A 124 -15.71 -22.22 -5.39
C ARG A 124 -16.94 -23.05 -5.74
N THR A 125 -17.38 -22.87 -6.98
CA THR A 125 -18.36 -23.76 -7.65
C THR A 125 -17.70 -24.40 -8.88
N ASP A 126 -18.37 -25.32 -9.54
CA ASP A 126 -17.85 -26.00 -10.74
C ASP A 126 -17.43 -25.03 -11.87
N SER A 127 -18.03 -23.85 -11.94
CA SER A 127 -17.82 -22.91 -13.04
C SER A 127 -17.37 -21.51 -12.59
N SER A 128 -17.35 -21.23 -11.30
CA SER A 128 -17.03 -19.89 -10.78
C SER A 128 -16.22 -19.93 -9.49
N ILE A 129 -15.50 -18.86 -9.26
CA ILE A 129 -14.82 -18.59 -8.00
C ILE A 129 -15.23 -17.22 -7.51
N THR A 130 -15.59 -17.12 -6.24
CA THR A 130 -15.90 -15.85 -5.56
C THR A 130 -14.85 -15.62 -4.49
N ILE A 131 -14.23 -14.46 -4.50
CA ILE A 131 -13.22 -14.07 -3.51
C ILE A 131 -13.76 -12.88 -2.73
N THR A 132 -13.87 -13.03 -1.42
CA THR A 132 -14.22 -11.95 -0.49
C THR A 132 -12.94 -11.35 0.06
N LEU A 133 -12.65 -10.11 -0.31
CA LEU A 133 -11.48 -9.40 0.18
C LEU A 133 -11.72 -8.86 1.60
N PRO A 134 -10.68 -8.85 2.45
CA PRO A 134 -10.73 -8.13 3.73
C PRO A 134 -10.94 -6.63 3.53
N ASP A 135 -11.47 -5.96 4.55
CA ASP A 135 -11.65 -4.53 4.53
C ASP A 135 -10.32 -3.79 4.36
N PRO A 136 -10.30 -2.73 3.56
CA PRO A 136 -9.08 -1.96 3.35
C PRO A 136 -8.73 -1.12 4.59
N HIS A 137 -7.44 -1.00 4.85
CA HIS A 137 -6.89 -0.12 5.86
C HIS A 137 -6.32 1.13 5.22
N VAL A 138 -6.62 2.30 5.79
CA VAL A 138 -6.07 3.58 5.35
C VAL A 138 -5.03 4.05 6.35
N VAL A 139 -3.89 4.53 5.87
CA VAL A 139 -2.81 5.09 6.69
C VAL A 139 -2.35 6.42 6.11
N SER A 140 -2.02 7.36 6.99
CA SER A 140 -1.32 8.58 6.59
C SER A 140 0.18 8.31 6.57
N THR A 141 0.81 8.50 5.41
CA THR A 141 2.23 8.19 5.21
C THR A 141 3.11 9.41 5.20
N ALA A 142 2.55 10.56 4.85
CA ALA A 142 3.28 11.82 4.83
C ALA A 142 2.35 13.00 5.05
N SER A 143 2.87 14.05 5.70
CA SER A 143 2.26 15.36 5.79
C SER A 143 3.33 16.40 5.49
N LYS A 144 3.08 17.26 4.53
CA LYS A 144 4.01 18.30 4.08
C LYS A 144 3.35 19.67 4.17
N VAL A 145 4.02 20.60 4.82
CA VAL A 145 3.63 22.01 4.85
C VAL A 145 4.27 22.74 3.67
N ASP A 146 3.48 23.49 2.91
CA ASP A 146 3.97 24.38 1.88
C ASP A 146 4.33 25.73 2.52
N ASN A 147 5.57 25.85 2.99
CA ASN A 147 6.05 27.08 3.60
C ASN A 147 6.06 28.26 2.62
N GLY A 148 6.31 28.02 1.33
CA GLY A 148 6.29 29.03 0.29
C GLY A 148 4.89 29.58 0.02
N GLY A 149 3.87 28.75 0.19
CA GLY A 149 2.45 29.10 0.07
C GLY A 149 1.84 29.70 1.33
N THR A 150 2.50 29.58 2.49
CA THR A 150 1.99 30.10 3.76
C THR A 150 1.91 31.64 3.73
N ARG A 151 0.74 32.16 4.11
CA ARG A 151 0.47 33.60 4.16
C ARG A 151 0.01 34.00 5.54
N GLN A 152 0.60 35.05 6.08
CA GLN A 152 0.24 35.63 7.37
C GLN A 152 -0.20 37.09 7.18
N TYR A 153 -1.31 37.43 7.79
CA TYR A 153 -1.79 38.80 7.94
C TYR A 153 -1.73 39.18 9.42
N ILE A 154 -1.03 40.26 9.71
CA ILE A 154 -0.80 40.72 11.10
C ILE A 154 -1.29 42.17 11.17
N ASP A 155 -2.21 42.44 12.06
CA ASP A 155 -2.75 43.80 12.30
C ASP A 155 -2.31 44.32 13.68
N GLY A 156 -2.16 45.62 13.77
CA GLY A 156 -1.85 46.31 15.01
C GLY A 156 -0.46 45.97 15.58
N LEU A 157 -0.42 45.73 16.88
CA LEU A 157 0.81 45.42 17.64
C LEU A 157 1.10 43.94 17.80
N ARG A 158 0.51 43.12 16.97
CA ARG A 158 0.65 41.66 17.09
C ARG A 158 1.97 41.17 16.50
N SER A 159 2.55 40.12 17.13
CA SER A 159 3.68 39.40 16.57
C SER A 159 3.23 38.40 15.51
N ARG A 160 4.16 38.01 14.64
CA ARG A 160 3.94 36.91 13.69
C ARG A 160 3.69 35.59 14.42
N PHE A 161 3.04 34.65 13.74
CA PHE A 161 2.98 33.26 14.21
C PHE A 161 4.39 32.68 14.24
N THR A 162 4.70 32.02 15.35
CA THR A 162 5.96 31.30 15.52
C THR A 162 5.92 30.00 14.71
N ASP A 163 7.08 29.42 14.43
CA ASP A 163 7.16 28.14 13.71
C ASP A 163 6.46 27.01 14.48
N SER A 164 6.49 27.05 15.80
CA SER A 164 5.76 26.09 16.64
C SER A 164 4.25 26.21 16.50
N GLU A 165 3.70 27.43 16.44
CA GLU A 165 2.27 27.65 16.20
C GLU A 165 1.87 27.20 14.79
N VAL A 166 2.68 27.50 13.77
CA VAL A 166 2.46 27.07 12.40
C VAL A 166 2.44 25.53 12.31
N THR A 167 3.41 24.89 12.97
CA THR A 167 3.51 23.42 13.00
C THR A 167 2.30 22.80 13.71
N ALA A 168 1.88 23.34 14.84
CA ALA A 168 0.71 22.85 15.57
C ALA A 168 -0.58 22.96 14.75
N LEU A 169 -0.78 24.10 14.07
CA LEU A 169 -1.93 24.32 13.18
C LEU A 169 -1.91 23.37 11.98
N ALA A 170 -0.73 23.12 11.40
CA ALA A 170 -0.57 22.19 10.29
C ALA A 170 -0.90 20.75 10.72
N HIS A 171 -0.44 20.31 11.90
CA HIS A 171 -0.80 19.00 12.45
C HIS A 171 -2.32 18.88 12.67
N GLN A 172 -2.93 19.87 13.27
CA GLN A 172 -4.39 19.89 13.45
C GLN A 172 -5.14 19.80 12.12
N GLY A 173 -4.60 20.46 11.09
CA GLY A 173 -5.12 20.37 9.71
C GLY A 173 -5.00 18.97 9.13
N ALA A 174 -3.86 18.31 9.32
CA ALA A 174 -3.61 16.95 8.88
C ALA A 174 -4.53 15.94 9.61
N ASP A 175 -4.67 16.08 10.93
CA ASP A 175 -5.58 15.25 11.73
C ASP A 175 -7.03 15.40 11.27
N SER A 176 -7.43 16.62 10.88
CA SER A 176 -8.76 16.85 10.31
C SER A 176 -8.96 16.15 8.96
N ILE A 177 -7.93 16.04 8.12
CA ILE A 177 -8.00 15.26 6.86
C ILE A 177 -8.15 13.79 7.21
N TRP A 178 -7.34 13.28 8.13
CA TRP A 178 -7.39 11.91 8.60
C TRP A 178 -8.77 11.52 9.15
N ALA A 179 -9.33 12.34 10.03
CA ALA A 179 -10.65 12.11 10.60
C ALA A 179 -11.79 12.04 9.57
N HIS A 180 -11.56 12.53 8.35
CA HIS A 180 -12.54 12.52 7.27
C HIS A 180 -12.11 11.65 6.08
N ALA A 181 -11.06 10.82 6.25
CA ALA A 181 -10.50 9.99 5.18
C ALA A 181 -11.54 9.06 4.55
N SER A 182 -12.42 8.44 5.34
CA SER A 182 -13.50 7.57 4.85
C SER A 182 -14.46 8.28 3.89
N ARG A 183 -14.68 9.59 4.07
CA ARG A 183 -15.53 10.39 3.17
C ARG A 183 -14.90 10.68 1.81
N LEU A 184 -13.61 10.42 1.66
CA LEU A 184 -12.88 10.62 0.40
C LEU A 184 -13.07 9.46 -0.58
N GLY A 185 -13.77 8.38 -0.21
CA GLY A 185 -13.97 7.20 -1.05
C GLY A 185 -12.69 6.40 -1.31
N ILE A 186 -11.66 6.59 -0.46
CA ILE A 186 -10.37 5.91 -0.64
C ILE A 186 -10.50 4.40 -0.41
N GLU A 187 -11.35 3.98 0.52
CA GLU A 187 -11.62 2.58 0.83
C GLU A 187 -12.28 1.87 -0.36
N GLU A 188 -13.32 2.49 -0.93
CA GLU A 188 -14.00 1.95 -2.11
C GLU A 188 -13.06 1.86 -3.32
N GLN A 189 -12.26 2.89 -3.56
CA GLN A 189 -11.27 2.87 -4.62
C GLN A 189 -10.19 1.81 -4.37
N ALA A 190 -9.81 1.60 -3.10
CA ALA A 190 -8.85 0.57 -2.72
C ALA A 190 -9.37 -0.83 -3.05
N MET A 191 -10.62 -1.11 -2.73
CA MET A 191 -11.27 -2.39 -3.04
C MET A 191 -11.32 -2.66 -4.54
N ARG A 192 -11.71 -1.66 -5.34
CA ARG A 192 -11.73 -1.79 -6.81
C ARG A 192 -10.33 -2.03 -7.38
N SER A 193 -9.33 -1.29 -6.86
CA SER A 193 -7.94 -1.46 -7.30
C SER A 193 -7.39 -2.84 -6.94
N ALA A 194 -7.71 -3.36 -5.75
CA ALA A 194 -7.33 -4.69 -5.32
C ALA A 194 -7.95 -5.77 -6.20
N ALA A 195 -9.25 -5.67 -6.48
CA ALA A 195 -9.94 -6.59 -7.36
C ALA A 195 -9.26 -6.63 -8.74
N THR A 196 -8.98 -5.46 -9.32
CA THR A 196 -8.30 -5.35 -10.63
C THR A 196 -6.89 -5.97 -10.60
N GLN A 197 -6.16 -5.84 -9.49
CA GLN A 197 -4.81 -6.41 -9.37
C GLN A 197 -4.84 -7.95 -9.20
N LEU A 198 -5.90 -8.50 -8.62
CA LEU A 198 -6.05 -9.95 -8.44
C LEU A 198 -6.58 -10.66 -9.69
N LEU A 199 -7.28 -9.97 -10.59
CA LEU A 199 -7.83 -10.55 -11.83
C LEU A 199 -6.81 -11.32 -12.67
N PRO A 200 -5.58 -10.82 -12.93
CA PRO A 200 -4.58 -11.56 -13.71
C PRO A 200 -4.18 -12.90 -13.06
N LEU A 201 -4.19 -12.96 -11.72
CA LEU A 201 -3.93 -14.20 -10.99
C LEU A 201 -5.03 -15.22 -11.27
N LEU A 202 -6.29 -14.81 -11.18
CA LEU A 202 -7.46 -15.66 -11.45
C LEU A 202 -7.50 -16.13 -12.91
N HIS A 203 -7.16 -15.26 -13.84
CA HIS A 203 -7.07 -15.63 -15.26
C HIS A 203 -6.01 -16.71 -15.52
N ARG A 204 -4.84 -16.62 -14.86
CA ARG A 204 -3.81 -17.67 -14.96
C ARG A 204 -4.27 -19.02 -14.41
N MET A 205 -5.19 -19.00 -13.45
CA MET A 205 -5.82 -20.20 -12.89
C MET A 205 -6.98 -20.73 -13.73
N GLY A 206 -7.28 -20.09 -14.88
CA GLY A 206 -8.31 -20.51 -15.83
C GLY A 206 -9.70 -19.95 -15.58
N TYR A 207 -9.87 -19.05 -14.62
CA TYR A 207 -11.15 -18.39 -14.37
C TYR A 207 -11.34 -17.20 -15.33
N LYS A 208 -12.56 -17.02 -15.83
CA LYS A 208 -12.94 -15.86 -16.64
C LYS A 208 -13.66 -14.86 -15.74
N GLU A 209 -13.38 -13.59 -15.98
CA GLU A 209 -14.10 -12.51 -15.30
C GLU A 209 -15.60 -12.59 -15.62
N LYS A 210 -16.41 -12.56 -14.58
CA LYS A 210 -17.86 -12.60 -14.72
C LYS A 210 -18.51 -11.40 -14.06
N ASN A 211 -18.03 -10.98 -12.89
CA ASN A 211 -18.45 -9.78 -12.16
C ASN A 211 -17.33 -9.36 -11.20
N VAL A 212 -17.00 -8.06 -11.16
CA VAL A 212 -16.10 -7.43 -10.21
C VAL A 212 -16.85 -6.35 -9.46
#